data_cf118edbfb805b91d0e63438d8e46080
#
_entry.id   cf118edbfb805b91d0e63438d8e46080
#
_cell.length_a   1.000
_cell.length_b   1.000
_cell.length_c   1.000
_cell.angle_alpha   90.00
_cell.angle_beta   90.00
_cell.angle_gamma   90.00
#
_symmetry.space_group_name_H-M   'P 1'
#
loop_
_entity.id
_entity.type
_entity.pdbx_description
1 polymer ?
#
loop_
_entity_poly.entity_id
_entity_poly.type
_entity_poly.pdbx_seq_one_letter_code
_entity_poly.pdbx_strand_id
1 'polypeptide(L)'
;KIGVLGFSAGGSLAARLSTRYQDVIYAPIDKTDSLSCRPDFSILIYPAYLDGGEDRSITPELKVTGDTPPMFLFVAADDRHANSSLVMTQALRDQEVPVELHILPKGGHGFGMRKGSVAGVTWPPLVTTWLNNYIIDDKH
;
A
#
# COMPACT_ATOMS: atom_id res chain seq x y z
N LYS A 1 13.05 10.64 -4.56
CA LYS A 1 12.26 9.57 -3.90
C LYS A 1 11.65 8.64 -4.96
N ILE A 2 11.62 7.35 -4.69
CA ILE A 2 11.06 6.32 -5.58
C ILE A 2 9.95 5.61 -4.81
N GLY A 3 8.73 5.63 -5.34
CA GLY A 3 7.60 4.94 -4.75
C GLY A 3 7.13 3.77 -5.59
N VAL A 4 6.27 2.93 -4.99
CA VAL A 4 5.58 1.85 -5.67
C VAL A 4 4.07 2.09 -5.61
N LEU A 5 3.39 1.86 -6.75
CA LEU A 5 1.93 1.88 -6.82
C LEU A 5 1.42 0.53 -7.31
N GLY A 6 0.43 -0.01 -6.62
CA GLY A 6 -0.16 -1.29 -6.98
C GLY A 6 -1.69 -1.31 -6.88
N PHE A 7 -2.31 -1.98 -7.85
CA PHE A 7 -3.76 -2.21 -7.91
C PHE A 7 -4.06 -3.68 -7.61
N SER A 8 -5.05 -3.97 -6.79
CA SER A 8 -5.53 -5.34 -6.54
C SER A 8 -4.39 -6.28 -6.10
N ALA A 9 -4.09 -7.33 -6.86
CA ALA A 9 -2.94 -8.21 -6.63
C ALA A 9 -1.60 -7.47 -6.73
N GLY A 10 -1.50 -6.43 -7.59
CA GLY A 10 -0.35 -5.52 -7.62
C GLY A 10 -0.19 -4.72 -6.33
N GLY A 11 -1.31 -4.36 -5.66
CA GLY A 11 -1.29 -3.79 -4.31
C GLY A 11 -0.73 -4.77 -3.28
N SER A 12 -1.06 -6.04 -3.40
CA SER A 12 -0.46 -7.11 -2.58
C SER A 12 1.06 -7.23 -2.79
N LEU A 13 1.51 -7.15 -4.04
CA LEU A 13 2.93 -7.16 -4.36
C LEU A 13 3.66 -5.91 -3.80
N ALA A 14 3.07 -4.74 -3.96
CA ALA A 14 3.61 -3.49 -3.42
C ALA A 14 3.72 -3.52 -1.88
N ALA A 15 2.70 -4.07 -1.19
CA ALA A 15 2.73 -4.27 0.25
C ALA A 15 3.87 -5.22 0.68
N ARG A 16 4.05 -6.33 -0.04
CA ARG A 16 5.14 -7.28 0.23
C ARG A 16 6.52 -6.66 0.00
N LEU A 17 6.71 -5.93 -1.08
CA LEU A 17 7.95 -5.19 -1.31
C LEU A 17 8.23 -4.24 -0.15
N SER A 18 7.23 -3.51 0.31
CA SER A 18 7.37 -2.49 1.37
C SER A 18 7.61 -3.06 2.77
N THR A 19 7.20 -4.30 3.02
CA THR A 19 7.31 -4.94 4.35
C THR A 19 8.38 -6.01 4.42
N ARG A 20 8.96 -6.41 3.27
CA ARG A 20 9.92 -7.52 3.16
C ARG A 20 11.17 -7.16 2.35
N TYR A 21 11.44 -5.89 2.15
CA TYR A 21 12.61 -5.42 1.37
C TYR A 21 13.96 -5.85 1.93
N GLN A 22 14.00 -6.30 3.19
CA GLN A 22 15.20 -6.85 3.83
C GLN A 22 15.37 -8.36 3.61
N ASP A 23 14.35 -9.05 3.10
CA ASP A 23 14.43 -10.49 2.89
C ASP A 23 15.34 -10.81 1.70
N VAL A 24 16.41 -11.57 1.95
CA VAL A 24 17.29 -12.08 0.90
C VAL A 24 16.68 -13.36 0.33
N ILE A 25 16.11 -13.28 -0.87
CA ILE A 25 15.38 -14.39 -1.52
C ILE A 25 16.17 -15.11 -2.61
N TYR A 26 17.34 -14.59 -2.98
CA TYR A 26 18.29 -15.21 -3.93
C TYR A 26 19.72 -14.78 -3.61
N ALA A 27 20.71 -15.53 -4.10
CA ALA A 27 22.12 -15.18 -3.96
C ALA A 27 22.44 -13.93 -4.83
N PRO A 28 23.10 -12.90 -4.30
CA PRO A 28 23.48 -11.73 -5.07
C PRO A 28 24.28 -12.09 -6.33
N ILE A 29 23.91 -11.51 -7.46
CA ILE A 29 24.54 -11.73 -8.77
C ILE A 29 25.62 -10.66 -9.03
N ASP A 30 25.32 -9.40 -8.67
CA ASP A 30 26.21 -8.26 -8.86
C ASP A 30 26.05 -7.21 -7.76
N LYS A 31 26.74 -6.08 -7.92
CA LYS A 31 26.72 -4.98 -6.95
C LYS A 31 25.33 -4.32 -6.81
N THR A 32 24.47 -4.45 -7.80
CA THR A 32 23.13 -3.87 -7.78
C THR A 32 22.27 -4.55 -6.71
N ASP A 33 22.49 -5.86 -6.50
CA ASP A 33 21.77 -6.63 -5.49
C ASP A 33 22.14 -6.24 -4.04
N SER A 34 23.19 -5.43 -3.85
CA SER A 34 23.53 -4.85 -2.54
C SER A 34 22.78 -3.55 -2.23
N LEU A 35 22.11 -2.97 -3.21
CA LEU A 35 21.29 -1.77 -3.02
C LEU A 35 19.95 -2.14 -2.38
N SER A 36 19.48 -1.26 -1.49
CA SER A 36 18.16 -1.45 -0.89
C SER A 36 17.05 -1.30 -1.93
N CYS A 37 16.14 -2.28 -1.98
CA CYS A 37 14.92 -2.18 -2.79
C CYS A 37 13.74 -1.56 -2.01
N ARG A 38 13.98 -1.03 -0.80
CA ARG A 38 12.95 -0.36 -0.02
C ARG A 38 12.42 0.86 -0.77
N PRO A 39 11.11 0.94 -1.05
CA PRO A 39 10.54 2.15 -1.64
C PRO A 39 10.50 3.28 -0.60
N ASP A 40 10.52 4.54 -1.06
CA ASP A 40 10.34 5.70 -0.18
C ASP A 40 8.89 5.84 0.29
N PHE A 41 7.93 5.36 -0.48
CA PHE A 41 6.49 5.35 -0.16
C PHE A 41 5.74 4.32 -1.00
N SER A 42 4.51 3.99 -0.59
CA SER A 42 3.67 3.03 -1.30
C SER A 42 2.23 3.51 -1.45
N ILE A 43 1.63 3.23 -2.61
CA ILE A 43 0.24 3.57 -2.93
C ILE A 43 -0.49 2.27 -3.28
N LEU A 44 -1.46 1.89 -2.46
CA LEU A 44 -2.22 0.65 -2.58
C LEU A 44 -3.68 0.96 -2.93
N ILE A 45 -4.07 0.69 -4.16
CA ILE A 45 -5.43 0.94 -4.64
C ILE A 45 -6.19 -0.38 -4.69
N TYR A 46 -7.24 -0.48 -3.86
CA TYR A 46 -8.00 -1.72 -3.61
C TYR A 46 -7.11 -2.97 -3.52
N PRO A 47 -6.09 -2.96 -2.60
CA PRO A 47 -5.21 -4.11 -2.47
C PRO A 47 -6.00 -5.36 -2.08
N ALA A 48 -5.58 -6.51 -2.61
CA ALA A 48 -6.16 -7.80 -2.26
C ALA A 48 -5.16 -8.64 -1.46
N TYR A 49 -5.65 -9.68 -0.79
CA TYR A 49 -4.84 -10.74 -0.17
C TYR A 49 -3.86 -10.27 0.93
N LEU A 50 -4.21 -9.21 1.66
CA LEU A 50 -3.44 -8.76 2.81
C LEU A 50 -4.05 -9.24 4.15
N ASP A 51 -5.20 -9.89 4.10
CA ASP A 51 -5.99 -10.37 5.23
C ASP A 51 -6.09 -11.90 5.29
N GLY A 52 -4.99 -12.59 4.98
CA GLY A 52 -4.90 -14.05 4.99
C GLY A 52 -4.52 -14.67 6.34
N GLY A 53 -4.45 -13.89 7.41
CA GLY A 53 -4.24 -14.39 8.77
C GLY A 53 -5.49 -14.98 9.39
N GLU A 54 -5.35 -15.50 10.61
CA GLU A 54 -6.47 -16.06 11.39
C GLU A 54 -7.55 -14.99 11.60
N ASP A 55 -8.81 -15.36 11.46
CA ASP A 55 -9.97 -14.46 11.54
C ASP A 55 -9.87 -13.24 10.62
N ARG A 56 -9.26 -13.42 9.44
CA ARG A 56 -9.03 -12.36 8.46
C ARG A 56 -8.16 -11.21 8.99
N SER A 57 -7.27 -11.50 9.93
CA SER A 57 -6.21 -10.60 10.35
C SER A 57 -5.16 -10.42 9.25
N ILE A 58 -4.21 -9.51 9.47
CA ILE A 58 -3.14 -9.29 8.50
C ILE A 58 -2.38 -10.58 8.17
N THR A 59 -2.06 -10.77 6.91
CA THR A 59 -1.28 -11.92 6.44
C THR A 59 0.06 -11.99 7.18
N PRO A 60 0.39 -13.13 7.85
CA PRO A 60 1.54 -13.22 8.76
C PRO A 60 2.90 -12.94 8.12
N GLU A 61 3.03 -13.11 6.82
CA GLU A 61 4.27 -12.82 6.08
C GLU A 61 4.54 -11.33 5.87
N LEU A 62 3.54 -10.46 6.12
CA LEU A 62 3.67 -9.02 6.03
C LEU A 62 4.30 -8.48 7.32
N LYS A 63 5.61 -8.32 7.30
CA LYS A 63 6.41 -7.87 8.45
C LYS A 63 6.39 -6.35 8.56
N VAL A 64 5.28 -5.78 9.04
CA VAL A 64 5.17 -4.35 9.28
C VAL A 64 6.01 -3.97 10.50
N THR A 65 6.90 -3.01 10.34
CA THR A 65 7.79 -2.47 11.38
C THR A 65 7.82 -0.94 11.28
N GLY A 66 8.42 -0.26 12.24
CA GLY A 66 8.62 1.19 12.19
C GLY A 66 9.43 1.68 10.97
N ASP A 67 10.21 0.79 10.34
CA ASP A 67 10.97 1.09 9.12
C ASP A 67 10.17 0.87 7.82
N THR A 68 8.93 0.38 7.92
CA THR A 68 8.04 0.25 6.76
C THR A 68 7.76 1.64 6.16
N PRO A 69 7.82 1.82 4.84
CA PRO A 69 7.58 3.13 4.24
C PRO A 69 6.13 3.62 4.46
N PRO A 70 5.91 4.95 4.48
CA PRO A 70 4.57 5.53 4.56
C PRO A 70 3.70 5.03 3.41
N MET A 71 2.39 4.86 3.69
CA MET A 71 1.47 4.28 2.72
C MET A 71 0.20 5.10 2.57
N PHE A 72 -0.27 5.20 1.32
CA PHE A 72 -1.60 5.66 0.97
C PHE A 72 -2.45 4.46 0.53
N LEU A 73 -3.65 4.32 1.09
CA LEU A 73 -4.59 3.26 0.73
C LEU A 73 -5.93 3.86 0.29
N PHE A 74 -6.53 3.25 -0.73
CA PHE A 74 -7.84 3.64 -1.23
C PHE A 74 -8.65 2.42 -1.62
N VAL A 75 -9.89 2.31 -1.12
CA VAL A 75 -10.77 1.16 -1.35
C VAL A 75 -12.23 1.57 -1.33
N ALA A 76 -13.12 0.76 -1.92
CA ALA A 76 -14.55 0.86 -1.75
C ALA A 76 -15.04 -0.12 -0.67
N ALA A 77 -16.00 0.29 0.16
CA ALA A 77 -16.52 -0.53 1.25
C ALA A 77 -17.28 -1.78 0.74
N ASP A 78 -17.82 -1.72 -0.47
CA ASP A 78 -18.50 -2.83 -1.15
C ASP A 78 -17.54 -3.75 -1.93
N ASP A 79 -16.23 -3.50 -1.86
CA ASP A 79 -15.22 -4.42 -2.40
C ASP A 79 -15.05 -5.63 -1.47
N ARG A 80 -15.13 -6.85 -2.01
CA ARG A 80 -14.90 -8.10 -1.25
C ARG A 80 -13.52 -8.15 -0.59
N HIS A 81 -12.54 -7.41 -1.09
CA HIS A 81 -11.18 -7.32 -0.56
C HIS A 81 -10.96 -6.09 0.35
N ALA A 82 -12.00 -5.33 0.68
CA ALA A 82 -11.88 -4.11 1.48
C ALA A 82 -11.13 -4.32 2.81
N ASN A 83 -11.31 -5.49 3.44
CA ASN A 83 -10.64 -5.83 4.69
C ASN A 83 -9.10 -5.81 4.60
N SER A 84 -8.53 -6.09 3.43
CA SER A 84 -7.08 -5.99 3.20
C SER A 84 -6.54 -4.59 3.51
N SER A 85 -7.29 -3.54 3.13
CA SER A 85 -6.90 -2.16 3.44
C SER A 85 -7.03 -1.84 4.92
N LEU A 86 -8.05 -2.37 5.59
CA LEU A 86 -8.29 -2.13 7.02
C LEU A 86 -7.18 -2.74 7.88
N VAL A 87 -6.87 -4.03 7.67
CA VAL A 87 -5.84 -4.72 8.47
C VAL A 87 -4.44 -4.16 8.21
N MET A 88 -4.14 -3.76 6.96
CA MET A 88 -2.87 -3.12 6.64
C MET A 88 -2.75 -1.75 7.33
N THR A 89 -3.80 -0.93 7.29
CA THR A 89 -3.83 0.37 7.97
C THR A 89 -3.65 0.20 9.47
N GLN A 90 -4.31 -0.78 10.09
CA GLN A 90 -4.16 -1.03 11.51
C GLN A 90 -2.71 -1.45 11.86
N ALA A 91 -2.12 -2.37 11.09
CA ALA A 91 -0.75 -2.80 11.31
C ALA A 91 0.28 -1.65 11.18
N LEU A 92 0.07 -0.75 10.21
CA LEU A 92 0.93 0.44 10.04
C LEU A 92 0.80 1.39 11.25
N ARG A 93 -0.42 1.65 11.71
CA ARG A 93 -0.67 2.50 12.89
C ARG A 93 -0.05 1.92 14.16
N ASP A 94 -0.13 0.62 14.36
CA ASP A 94 0.44 -0.08 15.53
C ASP A 94 1.98 0.05 15.58
N GLN A 95 2.61 0.29 14.44
CA GLN A 95 4.05 0.52 14.29
C GLN A 95 4.41 2.00 14.10
N GLU A 96 3.45 2.92 14.31
CA GLU A 96 3.62 4.37 14.16
C GLU A 96 4.09 4.79 12.75
N VAL A 97 3.81 3.98 11.73
CA VAL A 97 4.10 4.29 10.32
C VAL A 97 3.02 5.23 9.77
N PRO A 98 3.41 6.36 9.15
CA PRO A 98 2.44 7.28 8.55
C PRO A 98 1.58 6.58 7.50
N VAL A 99 0.26 6.69 7.64
CA VAL A 99 -0.71 6.06 6.76
C VAL A 99 -1.91 6.95 6.51
N GLU A 100 -2.37 7.00 5.25
CA GLU A 100 -3.62 7.64 4.86
C GLU A 100 -4.53 6.60 4.22
N LEU A 101 -5.79 6.48 4.70
CA LEU A 101 -6.78 5.55 4.19
C LEU A 101 -8.06 6.30 3.80
N HIS A 102 -8.52 6.06 2.57
CA HIS A 102 -9.83 6.49 2.09
C HIS A 102 -10.71 5.29 1.77
N ILE A 103 -11.96 5.33 2.26
CA ILE A 103 -12.97 4.30 2.00
C ILE A 103 -14.20 4.98 1.40
N LEU A 104 -14.49 4.69 0.14
CA LEU A 104 -15.75 5.10 -0.47
C LEU A 104 -16.88 4.12 -0.12
N PRO A 105 -18.14 4.60 -0.01
CA PRO A 105 -19.25 3.71 0.29
C PRO A 105 -19.52 2.67 -0.80
N LYS A 106 -19.23 3.02 -2.06
CA LYS A 106 -19.43 2.15 -3.24
C LYS A 106 -18.34 2.38 -4.27
N GLY A 107 -18.03 1.36 -5.05
CA GLY A 107 -17.07 1.40 -6.14
C GLY A 107 -16.69 0.01 -6.64
N GLY A 108 -16.96 -1.01 -5.84
CA GLY A 108 -16.59 -2.39 -6.13
C GLY A 108 -15.09 -2.58 -6.24
N HIS A 109 -14.68 -3.63 -6.94
CA HIS A 109 -13.28 -3.96 -7.19
C HIS A 109 -12.86 -3.63 -8.62
N GLY A 110 -11.61 -3.17 -8.82
CA GLY A 110 -11.03 -3.07 -10.15
C GLY A 110 -11.43 -1.81 -10.94
N PHE A 111 -11.80 -0.72 -10.27
CA PHE A 111 -12.20 0.53 -10.93
C PHE A 111 -11.05 1.25 -11.65
N GLY A 112 -9.80 1.02 -11.28
CA GLY A 112 -8.62 1.64 -11.89
C GLY A 112 -8.69 3.16 -11.92
N MET A 113 -8.44 3.75 -13.09
CA MET A 113 -8.56 5.20 -13.36
C MET A 113 -9.69 5.50 -14.37
N ARG A 114 -10.73 4.68 -14.39
CA ARG A 114 -11.82 4.83 -15.38
C ARG A 114 -12.60 6.11 -15.12
N LYS A 115 -12.73 6.96 -16.15
CA LYS A 115 -13.47 8.23 -16.08
C LYS A 115 -14.95 8.08 -15.74
N GLY A 116 -15.56 6.93 -16.06
CA GLY A 116 -16.97 6.63 -15.72
C GLY A 116 -17.17 6.06 -14.29
N SER A 117 -16.10 5.88 -13.52
CA SER A 117 -16.16 5.39 -12.14
C SER A 117 -15.89 6.52 -11.16
N VAL A 118 -16.80 6.76 -10.22
CA VAL A 118 -16.58 7.74 -9.14
C VAL A 118 -15.31 7.40 -8.38
N ALA A 119 -15.11 6.13 -7.98
CA ALA A 119 -13.91 5.69 -7.30
C ALA A 119 -12.65 5.92 -8.15
N GLY A 120 -12.72 5.62 -9.47
CA GLY A 120 -11.58 5.75 -10.38
C GLY A 120 -11.10 7.18 -10.61
N VAL A 121 -11.98 8.18 -10.47
CA VAL A 121 -11.60 9.60 -10.61
C VAL A 121 -11.32 10.28 -9.28
N THR A 122 -11.72 9.68 -8.16
CA THR A 122 -11.57 10.28 -6.82
C THR A 122 -10.16 10.09 -6.27
N TRP A 123 -9.58 8.90 -6.38
CA TRP A 123 -8.31 8.62 -5.73
C TRP A 123 -7.08 9.37 -6.29
N PRO A 124 -6.95 9.64 -7.62
CA PRO A 124 -5.73 10.28 -8.13
C PRO A 124 -5.45 11.66 -7.55
N PRO A 125 -6.44 12.61 -7.46
CA PRO A 125 -6.20 13.89 -6.81
C PRO A 125 -5.88 13.78 -5.32
N LEU A 126 -6.45 12.81 -4.61
CA LEU A 126 -6.11 12.55 -3.20
C LEU A 126 -4.65 12.11 -3.04
N VAL A 127 -4.19 11.17 -3.87
CA VAL A 127 -2.77 10.78 -3.92
C VAL A 127 -1.87 11.97 -4.23
N THR A 128 -2.25 12.82 -5.18
CA THR A 128 -1.46 14.02 -5.51
C THR A 128 -1.32 14.93 -4.31
N THR A 129 -2.41 15.15 -3.58
CA THR A 129 -2.41 15.96 -2.35
C THR A 129 -1.52 15.32 -1.27
N TRP A 130 -1.65 14.01 -1.05
CA TRP A 130 -0.84 13.27 -0.10
C TRP A 130 0.65 13.32 -0.44
N LEU A 131 1.02 13.09 -1.70
CA LEU A 131 2.40 13.16 -2.16
C LEU A 131 3.01 14.54 -1.92
N ASN A 132 2.32 15.60 -2.26
CA ASN A 132 2.82 16.96 -2.09
C ASN A 132 3.01 17.32 -0.62
N ASN A 133 2.06 16.96 0.24
CA ASN A 133 2.07 17.41 1.64
C ASN A 133 2.97 16.56 2.55
N TYR A 134 3.13 15.26 2.25
CA TYR A 134 3.77 14.33 3.20
C TYR A 134 4.98 13.60 2.65
N ILE A 135 5.18 13.61 1.32
CA ILE A 135 6.27 12.84 0.72
C ILE A 135 7.32 13.75 0.06
N ILE A 136 6.89 14.76 -0.70
CA ILE A 136 7.77 15.61 -1.50
C ILE A 136 8.27 16.80 -0.67
N ASP A 137 7.37 17.49 0.01
CA ASP A 137 7.70 18.62 0.89
C ASP A 137 8.03 18.11 2.29
N ASP A 138 9.31 17.84 2.54
CA ASP A 138 9.88 17.45 3.85
C ASP A 138 9.82 18.61 4.87
N LYS A 139 8.67 19.26 5.04
CA LYS A 139 8.49 20.42 5.94
C LYS A 139 7.83 20.08 7.30
N HIS A 140 7.83 18.78 7.65
CA HIS A 140 7.23 18.36 8.92
C HIS A 140 8.19 17.50 9.74
#